data_8b8b1c58e320db8d5531d228fb56702e
#
_entry.id   8b8b1c58e320db8d5531d228fb56702e
#
_cell.length_a   1.000
_cell.length_b   1.000
_cell.length_c   1.000
_cell.angle_alpha   90.00
_cell.angle_beta   90.00
_cell.angle_gamma   90.00
#
_symmetry.space_group_name_H-M   'P 1'
#
loop_
_entity.id
_entity.type
_entity.pdbx_description
1 polymer ?
#
loop_
_entity_poly.entity_id
_entity_poly.type
_entity_poly.pdbx_seq_one_letter_code
_entity_poly.pdbx_strand_id
1 'polypeptide(L)'
;MAVAMMVDNPNGSQEIYERVRERLGLERPAGGIFHVAGPSPNGGWRVIEVWESEEDAKRFVERLRPAFEAVGAPAPPPPELWPVHNYMA
;
A
#
# COMPACT_ATOMS: atom_id res chain seq x y z
N MET A 1 5.66 -17.60 3.09
CA MET A 1 6.73 -16.90 2.36
C MET A 1 6.41 -15.42 2.26
N ALA A 2 7.35 -14.58 2.63
CA ALA A 2 7.14 -13.15 2.55
C ALA A 2 7.04 -12.66 1.10
N VAL A 3 6.21 -11.65 0.88
CA VAL A 3 6.06 -11.01 -0.42
C VAL A 3 6.26 -9.51 -0.30
N ALA A 4 6.78 -8.93 -1.36
CA ALA A 4 6.85 -7.48 -1.50
C ALA A 4 5.70 -7.01 -2.37
N MET A 5 5.24 -5.80 -2.11
CA MET A 5 4.16 -5.19 -2.86
C MET A 5 4.54 -3.75 -3.18
N MET A 6 4.29 -3.32 -4.39
CA MET A 6 4.49 -1.93 -4.78
C MET A 6 3.22 -1.41 -5.46
N VAL A 7 2.80 -0.23 -5.03
CA VAL A 7 1.75 0.53 -5.71
C VAL A 7 2.36 1.85 -6.16
N ASP A 8 2.33 2.10 -7.45
CA ASP A 8 2.81 3.35 -8.03
C ASP A 8 1.57 4.06 -8.59
N ASN A 9 1.07 5.02 -7.83
CA ASN A 9 -0.22 5.66 -8.12
C ASN A 9 -0.01 7.04 -8.74
N PRO A 10 -0.19 7.19 -10.07
CA PRO A 10 0.02 8.48 -10.73
C PRO A 10 -0.95 9.56 -10.26
N ASN A 11 -2.10 9.18 -9.72
CA ASN A 11 -3.10 10.11 -9.20
C ASN A 11 -3.00 10.28 -7.68
N GLY A 12 -1.99 9.70 -7.06
CA GLY A 12 -1.79 9.78 -5.63
C GLY A 12 -1.08 11.04 -5.20
N SER A 13 -1.19 11.35 -3.92
CA SER A 13 -0.54 12.49 -3.29
C SER A 13 -0.39 12.22 -1.81
N GLN A 14 0.42 13.03 -1.15
CA GLN A 14 0.56 12.96 0.30
C GLN A 14 -0.78 13.16 0.99
N GLU A 15 -1.57 14.11 0.51
CA GLU A 15 -2.89 14.39 1.10
C GLU A 15 -3.82 13.19 1.01
N ILE A 16 -3.92 12.58 -0.16
CA ILE A 16 -4.76 11.39 -0.33
C ILE A 16 -4.25 10.25 0.54
N TYR A 17 -2.93 10.04 0.56
CA TYR A 17 -2.31 9.00 1.36
C TYR A 17 -2.66 9.15 2.85
N GLU A 18 -2.55 10.37 3.39
CA GLU A 18 -2.85 10.63 4.80
C GLU A 18 -4.34 10.41 5.12
N ARG A 19 -5.22 10.82 4.22
CA ARG A 19 -6.67 10.61 4.40
C ARG A 19 -7.04 9.13 4.38
N VAL A 20 -6.48 8.37 3.45
CA VAL A 20 -6.72 6.94 3.36
C VAL A 20 -6.18 6.25 4.60
N ARG A 21 -5.00 6.64 5.05
CA ARG A 21 -4.37 6.08 6.24
C ARG A 21 -5.22 6.30 7.49
N GLU A 22 -5.76 7.49 7.65
CA GLU A 22 -6.67 7.79 8.76
C GLU A 22 -7.91 6.90 8.71
N ARG A 23 -8.43 6.67 7.52
CA ARG A 23 -9.60 5.84 7.31
C ARG A 23 -9.36 4.38 7.66
N LEU A 24 -8.18 3.87 7.35
CA LEU A 24 -7.77 2.50 7.65
C LEU A 24 -7.39 2.29 9.12
N GLY A 25 -7.04 3.36 9.82
CA GLY A 25 -6.45 3.29 11.14
C GLY A 25 -4.93 3.32 11.07
N LEU A 26 -4.30 3.74 12.15
CA LEU A 26 -2.85 3.95 12.19
C LEU A 26 -2.08 2.73 12.68
N GLU A 27 -2.76 1.66 13.07
CA GLU A 27 -2.12 0.46 13.55
C GLU A 27 -1.52 -0.34 12.38
N ARG A 28 -0.44 -1.06 12.68
CA ARG A 28 0.16 -1.96 11.71
C ARG A 28 -0.86 -3.04 11.36
N PRO A 29 -1.17 -3.24 10.07
CA PRO A 29 -2.10 -4.30 9.70
C PRO A 29 -1.50 -5.69 9.92
N ALA A 30 -2.38 -6.68 10.10
CA ALA A 30 -1.95 -8.06 10.32
C ALA A 30 -1.11 -8.55 9.15
N GLY A 31 0.05 -9.12 9.45
CA GLY A 31 0.99 -9.62 8.45
C GLY A 31 1.90 -8.56 7.84
N GLY A 32 1.74 -7.30 8.20
CA GLY A 32 2.59 -6.22 7.70
C GLY A 32 3.94 -6.22 8.39
N ILE A 33 5.01 -6.28 7.60
CA ILE A 33 6.39 -6.29 8.11
C ILE A 33 7.04 -4.93 7.93
N PHE A 34 6.85 -4.31 6.77
CA PHE A 34 7.55 -3.09 6.41
C PHE A 34 6.67 -2.24 5.51
N HIS A 35 6.79 -0.93 5.63
CA HIS A 35 6.02 0.02 4.84
C HIS A 35 6.84 1.28 4.63
N VAL A 36 6.93 1.74 3.39
CA VAL A 36 7.51 3.03 3.07
C VAL A 36 6.68 3.70 1.97
N ALA A 37 6.51 5.00 2.09
CA ALA A 37 5.71 5.77 1.15
C ALA A 37 6.36 7.12 0.87
N GLY A 38 6.19 7.60 -0.34
CA GLY A 38 6.71 8.90 -0.73
C GLY A 38 6.33 9.27 -2.15
N PRO A 39 6.73 10.47 -2.61
CA PRO A 39 6.49 10.87 -3.98
C PRO A 39 7.19 9.93 -4.97
N SER A 40 6.46 9.53 -6.00
CA SER A 40 7.05 8.69 -7.05
C SER A 40 7.98 9.53 -7.92
N PRO A 41 9.15 8.99 -8.31
CA PRO A 41 10.03 9.68 -9.26
C PRO A 41 9.35 10.03 -10.58
N ASN A 42 8.31 9.28 -10.94
CA ASN A 42 7.57 9.46 -12.18
C ASN A 42 6.31 10.32 -12.02
N GLY A 43 6.15 10.93 -10.87
CA GLY A 43 4.93 11.68 -10.53
C GLY A 43 3.92 10.82 -9.77
N GLY A 44 3.12 11.43 -8.91
CA GLY A 44 2.18 10.74 -8.07
C GLY A 44 2.81 10.23 -6.78
N TRP A 45 2.34 9.10 -6.31
CA TRP A 45 2.71 8.58 -4.99
C TRP A 45 3.07 7.10 -5.08
N ARG A 46 4.14 6.70 -4.40
CA ARG A 46 4.62 5.31 -4.39
C ARG A 46 4.59 4.74 -2.98
N VAL A 47 4.10 3.52 -2.87
CA VAL A 47 4.10 2.77 -1.62
C VAL A 47 4.78 1.43 -1.87
N ILE A 48 5.71 1.06 -0.99
CA ILE A 48 6.37 -0.24 -1.03
C ILE A 48 6.17 -0.90 0.32
N GLU A 49 5.76 -2.17 0.30
CA GLU A 49 5.45 -2.92 1.52
C GLU A 49 6.01 -4.33 1.43
N VAL A 50 6.28 -4.90 2.61
CA VAL A 50 6.62 -6.32 2.73
C VAL A 50 5.59 -6.94 3.66
N TRP A 51 5.06 -8.09 3.26
CA TRP A 51 4.02 -8.83 3.97
C TRP A 51 4.48 -10.24 4.28
N GLU A 52 3.97 -10.82 5.37
CA GLU A 52 4.32 -12.18 5.76
C GLU A 52 3.86 -13.20 4.72
N SER A 53 2.76 -12.92 4.01
CA SER A 53 2.23 -13.80 2.98
C SER A 53 1.49 -13.00 1.91
N GLU A 54 1.29 -13.63 0.76
CA GLU A 54 0.50 -13.04 -0.31
C GLU A 54 -0.96 -12.85 0.12
N GLU A 55 -1.49 -13.76 0.92
CA GLU A 55 -2.84 -13.63 1.44
C GLU A 55 -3.02 -12.37 2.28
N ASP A 56 -2.05 -12.08 3.15
CA ASP A 56 -2.10 -10.88 3.97
C ASP A 56 -2.08 -9.63 3.11
N ALA A 57 -1.23 -9.61 2.09
CA ALA A 57 -1.16 -8.50 1.15
C ALA A 57 -2.49 -8.29 0.44
N LYS A 58 -3.06 -9.37 -0.09
CA LYS A 58 -4.35 -9.29 -0.82
C LYS A 58 -5.49 -8.84 0.09
N ARG A 59 -5.50 -9.32 1.31
CA ARG A 59 -6.52 -8.93 2.29
C ARG A 59 -6.45 -7.43 2.58
N PHE A 60 -5.25 -6.89 2.66
CA PHE A 60 -5.07 -5.47 2.85
C PHE A 60 -5.53 -4.67 1.64
N VAL A 61 -5.19 -5.13 0.43
CA VAL A 61 -5.59 -4.48 -0.82
C VAL A 61 -7.12 -4.37 -0.91
N GLU A 62 -7.84 -5.39 -0.46
CA GLU A 62 -9.31 -5.36 -0.43
C GLU A 62 -9.85 -4.25 0.46
N ARG A 63 -9.12 -3.89 1.51
CA ARG A 63 -9.51 -2.80 2.41
C ARG A 63 -9.22 -1.42 1.82
N LEU A 64 -8.29 -1.34 0.88
CA LEU A 64 -7.90 -0.06 0.28
C LEU A 64 -9.02 0.54 -0.57
N ARG A 65 -9.71 -0.27 -1.35
CA ARG A 65 -10.73 0.23 -2.27
C ARG A 65 -11.82 1.05 -1.55
N PRO A 66 -12.50 0.50 -0.52
CA PRO A 66 -13.51 1.31 0.18
C PRO A 66 -12.93 2.51 0.90
N ALA A 67 -11.66 2.44 1.33
CA ALA A 67 -11.02 3.59 1.95
C ALA A 67 -10.78 4.73 0.95
N PHE A 68 -10.35 4.40 -0.28
CA PHE A 68 -10.21 5.40 -1.34
C PHE A 68 -11.55 6.00 -1.73
N GLU A 69 -12.58 5.17 -1.85
CA GLU A 69 -13.93 5.66 -2.15
C GLU A 69 -14.44 6.61 -1.07
N ALA A 70 -14.18 6.27 0.20
CA ALA A 70 -14.64 7.07 1.33
C ALA A 70 -14.03 8.47 1.36
N VAL A 71 -12.81 8.63 0.83
CA VAL A 71 -12.17 9.95 0.76
C VAL A 71 -12.35 10.64 -0.60
N GLY A 72 -13.12 10.03 -1.49
CA GLY A 72 -13.45 10.61 -2.79
C GLY A 72 -12.30 10.59 -3.78
N ALA A 73 -11.35 9.68 -3.62
CA ALA A 73 -10.19 9.56 -4.50
C ALA A 73 -10.35 8.39 -5.48
N PRO A 74 -9.76 8.48 -6.68
CA PRO A 74 -9.76 7.34 -7.60
C PRO A 74 -9.01 6.16 -6.99
N ALA A 75 -9.46 4.94 -7.28
CA ALA A 75 -8.77 3.74 -6.81
C ALA A 75 -7.35 3.69 -7.38
N PRO A 76 -6.37 3.21 -6.61
CA PRO A 76 -5.01 3.06 -7.13
C PRO A 76 -4.94 1.94 -8.17
N PRO A 77 -3.90 1.94 -9.03
CA PRO A 77 -3.68 0.82 -9.94
C PRO A 77 -3.47 -0.48 -9.17
N PRO A 78 -3.66 -1.63 -9.82
CA PRO A 78 -3.35 -2.90 -9.19
C PRO A 78 -1.90 -2.95 -8.72
N PRO A 79 -1.62 -3.51 -7.54
CA PRO A 79 -0.27 -3.60 -7.03
C PRO A 79 0.57 -4.63 -7.78
N GLU A 80 1.87 -4.41 -7.81
CA GLU A 80 2.81 -5.42 -8.23
C GLU A 80 3.22 -6.23 -7.00
N LEU A 81 3.24 -7.54 -7.12
CA LEU A 81 3.60 -8.46 -6.04
C LEU A 81 4.72 -9.37 -6.53
N TRP A 82 5.71 -9.63 -5.67
CA TRP A 82 6.76 -10.60 -5.97
C TRP A 82 7.26 -11.25 -4.67
N PRO A 83 7.77 -12.50 -4.77
CA PRO A 83 8.30 -13.16 -3.59
C PRO A 83 9.59 -12.48 -3.13
N VAL A 84 9.73 -12.37 -1.81
CA VAL A 84 10.92 -11.74 -1.22
C VAL A 84 12.02 -12.79 -1.08
N HIS A 85 13.21 -12.48 -1.59
CA HIS A 85 14.40 -13.28 -1.36
C HIS A 85 15.07 -12.88 -0.05
N ASN A 86 15.18 -11.58 0.19
CA ASN A 86 15.81 -11.05 1.40
C ASN A 86 15.27 -9.65 1.71
N TYR A 87 15.12 -9.34 2.98
CA TYR A 87 14.79 -8.00 3.43
C TYR A 87 15.45 -7.71 4.77
N MET A 88 15.64 -6.42 5.05
CA MET A 88 16.12 -5.96 6.36
C MET A 88 15.17 -4.85 6.83
N ALA A 89 14.75 -4.96 8.07
CA ALA A 89 13.85 -3.98 8.67
C ALA A 89 14.58 -3.15 9.73
#